data_57c0e82b5d54e394b93a49868c35355d
#
_entry.id   57c0e82b5d54e394b93a49868c35355d
#
_cell.length_a   1.000
_cell.length_b   1.000
_cell.length_c   1.000
_cell.angle_alpha   90.00
_cell.angle_beta   90.00
_cell.angle_gamma   90.00
#
_symmetry.space_group_name_H-M   'P 1'
#
loop_
_entity.id
_entity.type
_entity.pdbx_description
1 polymer ?
#
loop_
_entity_poly.entity_id
_entity_poly.type
_entity_poly.pdbx_seq_one_letter_code
_entity_poly.pdbx_strand_id
1 'polypeptide(L)'
;MARTRWFLILGALIMFQGCSLSDHKVVPSRLGARSSLADLEKVVDRPGPIEVETINSADWTVPLSGLLNLKSAEAREAHLADHPEAIHIFAHVVRHPKFGTYLVDTGVSNQLLDDPSGLGVSWVVRKVMPLDKIEIRNGTAQILARIPGGVQGVFFTHLHVDHISGMPDIPRNVPLYVGRSESTQTSFQSAFVRGTTTKLLNGKADLQEWSFRLDEGHKGLVVGDVVDIFGDGSAFAISVPGHTPGSTAYALRTPKGPILLTGDTCHTRWGWEHNVEPGSYTADQPTNRKSLLLLEELVRRHPAMDVRLGHQY
;
A
#
# COMPACT_ATOMS: atom_id res chain seq x y z
N MET A 1 -55.13 -42.61 -3.93
CA MET A 1 -54.91 -41.27 -4.46
C MET A 1 -53.87 -40.58 -3.57
N ALA A 2 -52.58 -40.61 -3.96
CA ALA A 2 -51.48 -40.03 -3.22
C ALA A 2 -51.13 -38.69 -3.89
N ARG A 3 -51.25 -37.59 -3.13
CA ARG A 3 -50.86 -36.26 -3.59
C ARG A 3 -49.39 -35.99 -3.21
N THR A 4 -48.49 -36.04 -4.18
CA THR A 4 -47.09 -35.68 -4.06
C THR A 4 -46.97 -34.13 -3.99
N ARG A 5 -46.51 -33.60 -2.87
CA ARG A 5 -46.19 -32.18 -2.69
C ARG A 5 -44.75 -31.95 -3.13
N TRP A 6 -44.56 -31.23 -4.22
CA TRP A 6 -43.25 -30.72 -4.64
C TRP A 6 -42.93 -29.50 -3.80
N PHE A 7 -41.86 -29.56 -2.99
CA PHE A 7 -41.25 -28.41 -2.35
C PHE A 7 -40.26 -27.79 -3.34
N LEU A 8 -40.62 -26.64 -3.90
CA LEU A 8 -39.69 -25.80 -4.62
C LEU A 8 -38.77 -25.12 -3.58
N ILE A 9 -37.51 -25.56 -3.49
CA ILE A 9 -36.47 -24.86 -2.77
C ILE A 9 -35.98 -23.75 -3.71
N LEU A 10 -36.46 -22.54 -3.47
CA LEU A 10 -35.96 -21.34 -4.11
C LEU A 10 -34.60 -21.01 -3.45
N GLY A 11 -33.50 -21.47 -4.04
CA GLY A 11 -32.16 -21.10 -3.64
C GLY A 11 -31.93 -19.62 -3.97
N ALA A 12 -32.01 -18.74 -2.99
CA ALA A 12 -31.59 -17.37 -3.13
C ALA A 12 -30.06 -17.36 -3.33
N LEU A 13 -29.63 -17.21 -4.57
CA LEU A 13 -28.25 -16.84 -4.89
C LEU A 13 -28.05 -15.42 -4.38
N ILE A 14 -27.55 -15.27 -3.17
CA ILE A 14 -27.04 -14.00 -2.68
C ILE A 14 -25.77 -13.75 -3.46
N MET A 15 -25.85 -12.96 -4.52
CA MET A 15 -24.67 -12.40 -5.16
C MET A 15 -24.05 -11.43 -4.15
N PHE A 16 -23.01 -11.87 -3.48
CA PHE A 16 -22.14 -10.97 -2.73
C PHE A 16 -21.44 -10.06 -3.76
N GLN A 17 -22.05 -8.94 -4.04
CA GLN A 17 -21.32 -7.83 -4.67
C GLN A 17 -20.32 -7.35 -3.63
N GLY A 18 -19.02 -7.49 -3.92
CA GLY A 18 -17.98 -6.96 -3.05
C GLY A 18 -18.21 -5.46 -2.81
N CYS A 19 -17.91 -5.00 -1.60
CA CYS A 19 -17.98 -3.57 -1.27
C CYS A 19 -16.69 -2.87 -1.72
N SER A 20 -16.80 -1.63 -2.20
CA SER A 20 -15.63 -0.76 -2.38
C SER A 20 -14.90 -0.56 -1.04
N LEU A 21 -13.61 -0.30 -1.07
CA LEU A 21 -12.78 -0.12 0.12
C LEU A 21 -13.21 1.14 0.91
N SER A 22 -13.68 2.18 0.22
CA SER A 22 -14.13 3.44 0.83
C SER A 22 -15.22 4.10 -0.02
N ASP A 23 -16.04 4.96 0.62
CA ASP A 23 -16.96 5.90 -0.04
C ASP A 23 -16.31 7.27 -0.29
N HIS A 24 -15.01 7.41 0.05
CA HIS A 24 -14.33 8.68 -0.08
C HIS A 24 -14.24 9.08 -1.55
N LYS A 25 -14.46 10.38 -1.82
CA LYS A 25 -14.50 10.91 -3.18
C LYS A 25 -13.14 10.79 -3.85
N VAL A 26 -13.15 10.33 -5.10
CA VAL A 26 -11.98 10.12 -5.95
C VAL A 26 -12.01 11.08 -7.11
N VAL A 27 -10.85 11.65 -7.45
CA VAL A 27 -10.65 12.56 -8.57
C VAL A 27 -9.34 12.23 -9.31
N PRO A 28 -9.18 12.57 -10.59
CA PRO A 28 -7.89 12.45 -11.26
C PRO A 28 -6.81 13.26 -10.57
N SER A 29 -5.59 12.72 -10.49
CA SER A 29 -4.45 13.43 -9.91
C SER A 29 -4.12 14.69 -10.69
N ARG A 30 -3.76 15.75 -9.96
CA ARG A 30 -3.22 17.00 -10.52
C ARG A 30 -1.71 16.97 -10.69
N LEU A 31 -1.02 16.04 -10.00
CA LEU A 31 0.38 15.76 -10.19
C LEU A 31 0.56 14.58 -11.13
N GLY A 32 1.74 14.50 -11.70
CA GLY A 32 2.18 13.37 -12.48
C GLY A 32 1.99 13.54 -14.00
N ALA A 33 3.08 13.34 -14.70
CA ALA A 33 3.10 13.19 -16.14
C ALA A 33 3.19 11.70 -16.50
N ARG A 34 2.56 11.28 -17.59
CA ARG A 34 2.72 9.90 -18.08
C ARG A 34 4.18 9.64 -18.43
N SER A 35 4.66 8.49 -18.02
CA SER A 35 6.02 8.03 -18.25
C SER A 35 6.02 6.55 -18.62
N SER A 36 7.19 5.94 -18.69
CA SER A 36 7.37 4.51 -18.90
C SER A 36 8.51 3.96 -18.04
N LEU A 37 8.58 2.64 -17.85
CA LEU A 37 9.74 2.00 -17.23
C LEU A 37 11.03 2.36 -17.97
N ALA A 38 10.99 2.37 -19.31
CA ALA A 38 12.16 2.74 -20.11
C ALA A 38 12.63 4.19 -19.86
N ASP A 39 11.71 5.13 -19.60
CA ASP A 39 12.08 6.51 -19.29
C ASP A 39 12.62 6.63 -17.86
N LEU A 40 12.04 5.90 -16.89
CA LEU A 40 12.58 5.78 -15.55
C LEU A 40 14.01 5.22 -15.59
N GLU A 41 14.23 4.10 -16.28
CA GLU A 41 15.54 3.44 -16.36
C GLU A 41 16.64 4.31 -16.97
N LYS A 42 16.31 5.21 -17.90
CA LYS A 42 17.28 6.18 -18.48
C LYS A 42 17.87 7.14 -17.46
N VAL A 43 17.15 7.39 -16.36
CA VAL A 43 17.53 8.44 -15.41
C VAL A 43 17.74 7.96 -13.98
N VAL A 44 17.25 6.77 -13.63
CA VAL A 44 17.15 6.31 -12.22
C VAL A 44 18.50 6.25 -11.52
N ASP A 45 19.57 5.88 -12.19
CA ASP A 45 20.93 5.80 -11.62
C ASP A 45 21.62 7.16 -11.50
N ARG A 46 21.06 8.22 -12.09
CA ARG A 46 21.64 9.55 -11.98
C ARG A 46 21.33 10.13 -10.58
N PRO A 47 22.28 10.79 -9.91
CA PRO A 47 22.00 11.51 -8.68
C PRO A 47 20.77 12.41 -8.85
N GLY A 48 19.87 12.38 -7.88
CA GLY A 48 18.64 13.17 -7.88
C GLY A 48 18.57 14.14 -6.71
N PRO A 49 17.62 15.06 -6.71
CA PRO A 49 17.51 16.11 -5.71
C PRO A 49 16.76 15.68 -4.43
N ILE A 50 16.19 14.47 -4.40
CA ILE A 50 15.26 14.08 -3.34
C ILE A 50 16.03 13.59 -2.11
N GLU A 51 15.63 14.07 -0.93
CA GLU A 51 16.04 13.50 0.35
C GLU A 51 14.91 12.60 0.88
N VAL A 52 15.27 11.41 1.36
CA VAL A 52 14.33 10.44 1.91
C VAL A 52 14.75 10.03 3.31
N GLU A 53 13.82 10.17 4.25
CA GLU A 53 13.95 9.69 5.61
C GLU A 53 12.89 8.62 5.86
N THR A 54 13.29 7.37 6.10
CA THR A 54 12.38 6.30 6.53
C THR A 54 12.31 6.28 8.04
N ILE A 55 11.11 6.36 8.58
CA ILE A 55 10.84 6.43 10.01
C ILE A 55 10.04 5.18 10.39
N ASN A 56 10.58 4.39 11.34
CA ASN A 56 9.79 3.38 12.01
C ASN A 56 8.76 4.08 12.91
N SER A 57 7.50 4.06 12.48
CA SER A 57 6.39 4.67 13.22
C SER A 57 5.91 3.76 14.35
N ALA A 58 5.85 2.46 14.11
CA ALA A 58 5.48 1.47 15.11
C ALA A 58 6.08 0.10 14.83
N ASP A 59 6.31 -0.67 15.88
CA ASP A 59 6.58 -2.10 15.82
C ASP A 59 5.25 -2.85 15.97
N TRP A 60 5.13 -3.95 15.27
CA TRP A 60 3.96 -4.81 15.33
C TRP A 60 4.33 -6.28 15.18
N THR A 61 3.43 -7.17 15.58
CA THR A 61 3.61 -8.61 15.41
C THR A 61 2.37 -9.22 14.77
N VAL A 62 2.57 -9.90 13.65
CA VAL A 62 1.50 -10.53 12.86
C VAL A 62 1.89 -11.94 12.42
N PRO A 63 0.94 -12.81 12.02
CA PRO A 63 1.28 -14.14 11.47
C PRO A 63 2.12 -14.04 10.20
N LEU A 64 3.19 -14.85 10.10
CA LEU A 64 4.03 -14.92 8.89
C LEU A 64 3.21 -15.33 7.66
N SER A 65 2.20 -16.18 7.83
CA SER A 65 1.29 -16.60 6.74
C SER A 65 0.50 -15.45 6.09
N GLY A 66 0.38 -14.32 6.77
CA GLY A 66 -0.14 -13.08 6.19
C GLY A 66 0.88 -12.38 5.30
N LEU A 67 2.12 -12.35 5.75
CA LEU A 67 3.23 -11.61 5.15
C LEU A 67 3.90 -12.35 4.00
N LEU A 68 3.85 -13.68 4.00
CA LEU A 68 4.56 -14.54 3.05
C LEU A 68 3.68 -15.70 2.59
N ASN A 69 3.73 -16.02 1.31
CA ASN A 69 3.04 -17.19 0.77
C ASN A 69 3.75 -18.50 1.17
N LEU A 70 3.41 -19.02 2.36
CA LEU A 70 3.94 -20.29 2.86
C LEU A 70 3.57 -21.52 2.02
N LYS A 71 2.68 -21.35 1.02
CA LYS A 71 2.32 -22.42 0.07
C LYS A 71 3.20 -22.41 -1.18
N SER A 72 4.09 -21.44 -1.35
CA SER A 72 5.05 -21.41 -2.45
C SER A 72 5.97 -22.63 -2.39
N ALA A 73 6.59 -22.99 -3.51
CA ALA A 73 7.55 -24.09 -3.56
C ALA A 73 8.78 -23.77 -2.69
N GLU A 74 9.27 -22.55 -2.79
CA GLU A 74 10.43 -22.02 -2.10
C GLU A 74 10.26 -22.05 -0.58
N ALA A 75 9.09 -21.58 -0.07
CA ALA A 75 8.79 -21.59 1.36
C ALA A 75 8.68 -23.01 1.93
N ARG A 76 8.09 -23.94 1.16
CA ARG A 76 8.01 -25.36 1.54
C ARG A 76 9.36 -26.05 1.54
N GLU A 77 10.21 -25.77 0.55
CA GLU A 77 11.57 -26.31 0.49
C GLU A 77 12.43 -25.80 1.65
N ALA A 78 12.24 -24.52 2.04
CA ALA A 78 12.87 -23.93 3.21
C ALA A 78 12.24 -24.37 4.55
N HIS A 79 11.20 -25.23 4.53
CA HIS A 79 10.47 -25.71 5.70
C HIS A 79 9.90 -24.59 6.59
N LEU A 80 9.50 -23.46 5.98
CA LEU A 80 8.93 -22.36 6.73
C LEU A 80 7.55 -22.74 7.29
N ALA A 81 7.35 -22.47 8.57
CA ALA A 81 6.10 -22.66 9.28
C ALA A 81 5.51 -21.33 9.71
N ASP A 82 4.19 -21.28 9.89
CA ASP A 82 3.53 -20.07 10.41
C ASP A 82 3.93 -19.82 11.87
N HIS A 83 4.29 -18.59 12.17
CA HIS A 83 4.63 -18.10 13.50
C HIS A 83 4.37 -16.59 13.60
N PRO A 84 4.31 -16.02 14.81
CA PRO A 84 4.31 -14.58 14.99
C PRO A 84 5.61 -13.96 14.47
N GLU A 85 5.50 -13.07 13.49
CA GLU A 85 6.63 -12.36 12.88
C GLU A 85 6.60 -10.89 13.28
N ALA A 86 7.75 -10.38 13.70
CA ALA A 86 7.92 -8.97 14.02
C ALA A 86 8.08 -8.14 12.75
N ILE A 87 7.33 -7.05 12.67
CA ILE A 87 7.34 -6.12 11.54
C ILE A 87 7.37 -4.67 12.03
N HIS A 88 7.67 -3.77 11.09
CA HIS A 88 7.60 -2.34 11.31
C HIS A 88 6.49 -1.71 10.45
N ILE A 89 5.89 -0.64 10.96
CA ILE A 89 5.01 0.23 10.18
C ILE A 89 5.80 1.50 9.89
N PHE A 90 6.06 1.75 8.61
CA PHE A 90 6.89 2.88 8.18
C PHE A 90 6.07 4.08 7.75
N ALA A 91 6.68 5.26 7.89
CA ALA A 91 6.35 6.46 7.14
C ALA A 91 7.64 6.98 6.50
N HIS A 92 7.58 7.38 5.23
CA HIS A 92 8.75 7.93 4.55
C HIS A 92 8.55 9.42 4.30
N VAL A 93 9.46 10.25 4.82
CA VAL A 93 9.46 11.70 4.56
C VAL A 93 10.29 11.94 3.31
N VAL A 94 9.66 12.44 2.27
CA VAL A 94 10.25 12.72 0.95
C VAL A 94 10.33 14.22 0.76
N ARG A 95 11.54 14.78 0.70
CA ARG A 95 11.79 16.22 0.54
C ARG A 95 12.31 16.51 -0.85
N HIS A 96 11.57 17.32 -1.60
CA HIS A 96 11.99 17.82 -2.89
C HIS A 96 12.30 19.31 -2.79
N PRO A 97 13.47 19.79 -3.23
CA PRO A 97 13.90 21.21 -3.01
C PRO A 97 12.97 22.24 -3.65
N LYS A 98 12.26 21.88 -4.72
CA LYS A 98 11.33 22.76 -5.44
C LYS A 98 9.86 22.53 -5.06
N PHE A 99 9.46 21.28 -4.82
CA PHE A 99 8.05 20.92 -4.64
C PHE A 99 7.66 20.73 -3.17
N GLY A 100 8.62 20.83 -2.24
CA GLY A 100 8.36 20.72 -0.80
C GLY A 100 8.40 19.28 -0.29
N THR A 101 7.75 19.05 0.85
CA THR A 101 7.84 17.78 1.58
C THR A 101 6.55 16.99 1.44
N TYR A 102 6.68 15.71 1.19
CA TYR A 102 5.58 14.74 1.08
C TYR A 102 5.82 13.59 2.06
N LEU A 103 4.76 12.88 2.42
CA LEU A 103 4.86 11.57 3.06
C LEU A 103 4.58 10.47 2.02
N VAL A 104 5.28 9.35 2.13
CA VAL A 104 4.80 8.07 1.58
C VAL A 104 4.35 7.24 2.76
N ASP A 105 3.06 6.90 2.75
CA ASP A 105 2.28 6.35 3.85
C ASP A 105 2.31 7.22 5.12
N THR A 106 1.43 6.95 6.08
CA THR A 106 1.20 7.90 7.17
C THR A 106 1.86 7.53 8.48
N GLY A 107 2.33 6.29 8.63
CA GLY A 107 2.65 5.77 9.95
C GLY A 107 1.39 5.58 10.81
N VAL A 108 1.54 5.66 12.13
CA VAL A 108 0.49 5.35 13.11
C VAL A 108 0.19 6.55 13.99
N SER A 109 -1.09 6.94 14.09
CA SER A 109 -1.56 7.91 15.07
C SER A 109 -1.77 7.25 16.42
N ASN A 110 -1.47 7.96 17.52
CA ASN A 110 -1.79 7.51 18.87
C ASN A 110 -3.29 7.23 19.04
N GLN A 111 -4.16 7.95 18.31
CA GLN A 111 -5.61 7.74 18.34
C GLN A 111 -6.02 6.31 17.97
N LEU A 112 -5.19 5.57 17.19
CA LEU A 112 -5.47 4.16 16.86
C LEU A 112 -5.55 3.28 18.12
N LEU A 113 -4.71 3.56 19.12
CA LEU A 113 -4.67 2.82 20.38
C LEU A 113 -5.59 3.45 21.44
N ASP A 114 -5.69 4.78 21.47
CA ASP A 114 -6.46 5.51 22.47
C ASP A 114 -7.97 5.37 22.25
N ASP A 115 -8.44 5.48 21.00
CA ASP A 115 -9.86 5.36 20.63
C ASP A 115 -10.07 4.61 19.29
N PRO A 116 -9.74 3.31 19.25
CA PRO A 116 -9.90 2.53 18.01
C PRO A 116 -11.37 2.43 17.55
N SER A 117 -12.34 2.51 18.48
CA SER A 117 -13.77 2.48 18.14
C SER A 117 -14.20 3.76 17.42
N GLY A 118 -13.72 4.93 17.89
CA GLY A 118 -13.94 6.22 17.23
C GLY A 118 -13.38 6.26 15.81
N LEU A 119 -12.31 5.50 15.54
CA LEU A 119 -11.74 5.32 14.21
C LEU A 119 -12.43 4.21 13.39
N GLY A 120 -13.53 3.64 13.88
CA GLY A 120 -14.29 2.62 13.17
C GLY A 120 -13.64 1.23 13.17
N VAL A 121 -12.63 1.00 14.02
CA VAL A 121 -12.01 -0.33 14.17
C VAL A 121 -12.98 -1.25 14.91
N SER A 122 -13.71 -2.06 14.15
CA SER A 122 -14.69 -3.00 14.69
C SER A 122 -14.02 -4.12 15.50
N TRP A 123 -14.80 -4.83 16.31
CA TRP A 123 -14.31 -5.99 17.05
C TRP A 123 -13.77 -7.11 16.14
N VAL A 124 -14.31 -7.23 14.92
CA VAL A 124 -13.82 -8.19 13.92
C VAL A 124 -12.43 -7.78 13.43
N VAL A 125 -12.24 -6.49 13.10
CA VAL A 125 -10.94 -5.97 12.68
C VAL A 125 -9.91 -6.16 13.79
N ARG A 126 -10.25 -5.90 15.06
CA ARG A 126 -9.35 -6.12 16.21
C ARG A 126 -8.90 -7.58 16.39
N LYS A 127 -9.72 -8.55 15.96
CA LYS A 127 -9.31 -9.97 15.97
C LYS A 127 -8.26 -10.29 14.92
N VAL A 128 -8.30 -9.62 13.77
CA VAL A 128 -7.35 -9.80 12.67
C VAL A 128 -6.13 -8.90 12.87
N MET A 129 -6.34 -7.70 13.42
CA MET A 129 -5.31 -6.73 13.77
C MET A 129 -5.21 -6.63 15.31
N PRO A 130 -4.36 -7.42 15.95
CA PRO A 130 -4.18 -7.35 17.41
C PRO A 130 -3.49 -6.03 17.80
N LEU A 131 -4.28 -4.99 18.08
CA LEU A 131 -3.79 -3.64 18.38
C LEU A 131 -2.95 -3.59 19.66
N ASP A 132 -3.16 -4.52 20.59
CA ASP A 132 -2.38 -4.71 21.81
C ASP A 132 -0.92 -5.12 21.56
N LYS A 133 -0.60 -5.52 20.35
CA LYS A 133 0.76 -5.85 19.89
C LYS A 133 1.44 -4.74 19.10
N ILE A 134 0.77 -3.58 18.95
CA ILE A 134 1.37 -2.42 18.30
C ILE A 134 2.07 -1.57 19.35
N GLU A 135 3.34 -1.28 19.12
CA GLU A 135 4.12 -0.35 19.93
C GLU A 135 4.54 0.86 19.10
N ILE A 136 3.91 2.02 19.34
CA ILE A 136 4.21 3.25 18.61
C ILE A 136 5.58 3.77 19.04
N ARG A 137 6.49 3.95 18.07
CA ARG A 137 7.85 4.50 18.25
C ARG A 137 7.91 5.98 17.92
N ASN A 138 7.35 6.35 16.76
CA ASN A 138 7.27 7.70 16.27
C ASN A 138 5.86 7.93 15.70
N GLY A 139 4.94 8.40 16.51
CA GLY A 139 3.57 8.67 16.06
C GLY A 139 3.52 9.73 14.96
N THR A 140 2.50 9.67 14.10
CA THR A 140 2.36 10.57 12.94
C THR A 140 2.41 12.04 13.33
N ALA A 141 1.79 12.44 14.45
CA ALA A 141 1.85 13.82 14.95
C ALA A 141 3.31 14.25 15.25
N GLN A 142 4.14 13.36 15.81
CA GLN A 142 5.55 13.60 16.09
C GLN A 142 6.37 13.72 14.81
N ILE A 143 6.07 12.89 13.80
CA ILE A 143 6.70 12.97 12.47
C ILE A 143 6.40 14.33 11.85
N LEU A 144 5.13 14.74 11.82
CA LEU A 144 4.70 16.01 11.24
C LEU A 144 5.31 17.23 11.96
N ALA A 145 5.46 17.16 13.28
CA ALA A 145 6.07 18.24 14.05
C ALA A 145 7.55 18.51 13.68
N ARG A 146 8.25 17.55 13.06
CA ARG A 146 9.62 17.67 12.58
C ARG A 146 9.72 18.21 11.13
N ILE A 147 8.59 18.51 10.48
CA ILE A 147 8.54 18.97 9.08
C ILE A 147 8.22 20.48 9.07
N PRO A 148 9.22 21.35 8.93
CA PRO A 148 8.97 22.78 8.82
C PRO A 148 8.09 23.10 7.61
N GLY A 149 7.04 23.91 7.80
CA GLY A 149 6.11 24.28 6.74
C GLY A 149 5.06 23.21 6.42
N GLY A 150 5.08 22.04 7.11
CA GLY A 150 4.13 20.96 6.92
C GLY A 150 4.34 20.17 5.62
N VAL A 151 3.43 19.23 5.35
CA VAL A 151 3.47 18.38 4.17
C VAL A 151 2.60 18.93 3.04
N GLN A 152 3.09 18.83 1.81
CA GLN A 152 2.40 19.26 0.59
C GLN A 152 1.46 18.16 0.05
N GLY A 153 1.60 16.93 0.52
CA GLY A 153 0.75 15.81 0.15
C GLY A 153 1.19 14.51 0.80
N VAL A 154 0.32 13.51 0.68
CA VAL A 154 0.60 12.12 1.08
C VAL A 154 0.45 11.23 -0.15
N PHE A 155 1.46 10.46 -0.46
CA PHE A 155 1.46 9.41 -1.46
C PHE A 155 1.21 8.08 -0.74
N PHE A 156 0.14 7.38 -1.06
CA PHE A 156 -0.12 6.08 -0.49
C PHE A 156 0.45 4.98 -1.39
N THR A 157 1.11 4.01 -0.76
CA THR A 157 1.41 2.76 -1.46
C THR A 157 0.12 2.00 -1.73
N HIS A 158 -0.78 1.96 -0.74
CA HIS A 158 -2.14 1.42 -0.81
C HIS A 158 -2.95 1.87 0.43
N LEU A 159 -4.22 1.44 0.55
CA LEU A 159 -5.12 1.91 1.61
C LEU A 159 -5.42 0.86 2.70
N HIS A 160 -4.52 -0.08 3.00
CA HIS A 160 -4.66 -0.89 4.20
C HIS A 160 -4.47 -0.05 5.47
N VAL A 161 -5.08 -0.50 6.56
CA VAL A 161 -5.22 0.30 7.78
C VAL A 161 -3.88 0.72 8.36
N ASP A 162 -2.87 -0.13 8.33
CA ASP A 162 -1.53 0.14 8.84
C ASP A 162 -0.76 1.20 8.01
N HIS A 163 -1.11 1.41 6.75
CA HIS A 163 -0.55 2.47 5.90
C HIS A 163 -1.27 3.81 6.03
N ILE A 164 -2.53 3.79 6.50
CA ILE A 164 -3.36 4.99 6.65
C ILE A 164 -3.75 5.32 8.09
N SER A 165 -3.27 4.55 9.08
CA SER A 165 -3.65 4.73 10.50
C SER A 165 -3.14 6.03 11.11
N GLY A 166 -2.21 6.74 10.46
CA GLY A 166 -1.78 8.09 10.81
C GLY A 166 -2.70 9.21 10.32
N MET A 167 -3.73 8.88 9.51
CA MET A 167 -4.64 9.88 8.94
C MET A 167 -5.30 10.82 9.95
N PRO A 168 -5.62 10.44 11.19
CA PRO A 168 -6.15 11.38 12.18
C PRO A 168 -5.29 12.64 12.33
N ASP A 169 -3.97 12.50 12.28
CA ASP A 169 -3.01 13.60 12.49
C ASP A 169 -2.73 14.40 11.20
N ILE A 170 -3.03 13.86 10.02
CA ILE A 170 -2.84 14.57 8.75
C ILE A 170 -3.86 15.73 8.65
N PRO A 171 -3.43 16.97 8.34
CA PRO A 171 -4.34 18.10 8.16
C PRO A 171 -5.39 17.83 7.04
N ARG A 172 -6.61 18.33 7.23
CA ARG A 172 -7.76 18.02 6.38
C ARG A 172 -7.62 18.37 4.91
N ASN A 173 -6.86 19.41 4.62
CA ASN A 173 -6.68 19.98 3.27
C ASN A 173 -5.43 19.46 2.56
N VAL A 174 -4.66 18.58 3.18
CA VAL A 174 -3.47 17.98 2.55
C VAL A 174 -3.91 17.06 1.42
N PRO A 175 -3.40 17.25 0.19
CA PRO A 175 -3.68 16.39 -0.95
C PRO A 175 -3.28 14.93 -0.70
N LEU A 176 -4.12 14.00 -1.10
CA LEU A 176 -3.95 12.56 -0.92
C LEU A 176 -3.88 11.89 -2.28
N TYR A 177 -2.82 11.09 -2.53
CA TYR A 177 -2.57 10.46 -3.81
C TYR A 177 -2.55 8.93 -3.66
N VAL A 178 -3.26 8.24 -4.54
CA VAL A 178 -3.41 6.79 -4.52
C VAL A 178 -3.24 6.20 -5.92
N GLY A 179 -2.97 4.93 -5.99
CA GLY A 179 -3.07 4.18 -7.24
C GLY A 179 -4.51 4.18 -7.78
N ARG A 180 -4.63 4.15 -9.09
CA ARG A 180 -5.95 4.11 -9.74
C ARG A 180 -6.74 2.89 -9.27
N SER A 181 -8.02 3.07 -9.02
CA SER A 181 -8.96 2.04 -8.56
C SER A 181 -8.72 1.52 -7.13
N GLU A 182 -7.74 2.05 -6.37
CA GLU A 182 -7.43 1.58 -5.02
C GLU A 182 -8.64 1.66 -4.08
N SER A 183 -9.35 2.79 -4.09
CA SER A 183 -10.51 3.02 -3.22
C SER A 183 -11.81 2.42 -3.77
N THR A 184 -11.93 2.26 -5.07
CA THR A 184 -13.20 1.98 -5.75
C THR A 184 -13.40 0.52 -6.14
N GLN A 185 -12.32 -0.25 -6.28
CA GLN A 185 -12.46 -1.69 -6.56
C GLN A 185 -13.10 -2.44 -5.39
N THR A 186 -13.91 -3.43 -5.74
CA THR A 186 -14.63 -4.25 -4.77
C THR A 186 -13.90 -5.55 -4.50
N SER A 187 -13.73 -5.89 -3.21
CA SER A 187 -13.21 -7.18 -2.78
C SER A 187 -13.95 -7.69 -1.55
N PHE A 188 -13.86 -8.98 -1.29
CA PHE A 188 -14.42 -9.55 -0.06
C PHE A 188 -13.70 -9.00 1.19
N GLN A 189 -12.40 -8.81 1.11
CA GLN A 189 -11.59 -8.26 2.22
C GLN A 189 -11.98 -6.79 2.51
N SER A 190 -12.26 -5.99 1.48
CA SER A 190 -12.70 -4.60 1.62
C SER A 190 -13.94 -4.46 2.52
N ALA A 191 -14.86 -5.42 2.49
CA ALA A 191 -16.07 -5.37 3.30
C ALA A 191 -15.79 -5.30 4.82
N PHE A 192 -14.70 -5.90 5.29
CA PHE A 192 -14.35 -5.93 6.71
C PHE A 192 -13.68 -4.63 7.19
N VAL A 193 -12.88 -3.99 6.34
CA VAL A 193 -12.08 -2.80 6.70
C VAL A 193 -12.69 -1.49 6.20
N ARG A 194 -13.70 -1.54 5.31
CA ARG A 194 -14.37 -0.37 4.74
C ARG A 194 -14.76 0.68 5.79
N GLY A 195 -15.37 0.24 6.90
CA GLY A 195 -15.79 1.15 7.96
C GLY A 195 -14.63 1.94 8.55
N THR A 196 -13.51 1.28 8.80
CA THR A 196 -12.29 1.89 9.33
C THR A 196 -11.68 2.84 8.29
N THR A 197 -11.48 2.38 7.04
CA THR A 197 -10.90 3.20 5.96
C THR A 197 -11.75 4.45 5.69
N THR A 198 -13.07 4.31 5.59
CA THR A 198 -14.00 5.45 5.42
C THR A 198 -13.89 6.43 6.57
N LYS A 199 -13.76 5.94 7.81
CA LYS A 199 -13.66 6.78 9.00
C LYS A 199 -12.33 7.55 9.04
N LEU A 200 -11.21 6.88 8.73
CA LEU A 200 -9.88 7.49 8.67
C LEU A 200 -9.79 8.58 7.60
N LEU A 201 -10.48 8.41 6.47
CA LEU A 201 -10.50 9.38 5.37
C LEU A 201 -11.58 10.48 5.57
N ASN A 202 -12.49 10.34 6.54
CA ASN A 202 -13.60 11.26 6.71
C ASN A 202 -13.15 12.71 6.97
N GLY A 203 -13.66 13.64 6.16
CA GLY A 203 -13.33 15.06 6.25
C GLY A 203 -11.93 15.43 5.76
N LYS A 204 -11.23 14.52 5.11
CA LYS A 204 -9.95 14.77 4.42
C LYS A 204 -10.18 15.22 2.98
N ALA A 205 -9.12 15.67 2.31
CA ALA A 205 -9.16 16.02 0.89
C ALA A 205 -9.53 14.81 0.01
N ASP A 206 -10.08 15.07 -1.19
CA ASP A 206 -10.40 14.02 -2.17
C ASP A 206 -9.16 13.17 -2.48
N LEU A 207 -9.34 11.88 -2.69
CA LEU A 207 -8.28 10.98 -3.17
C LEU A 207 -7.98 11.27 -4.63
N GLN A 208 -6.75 11.59 -4.94
CA GLN A 208 -6.26 11.83 -6.30
C GLN A 208 -5.64 10.57 -6.85
N GLU A 209 -6.23 10.00 -7.89
CA GLU A 209 -5.71 8.79 -8.53
C GLU A 209 -4.62 9.10 -9.55
N TRP A 210 -3.50 8.36 -9.47
CA TRP A 210 -2.47 8.37 -10.50
C TRP A 210 -3.07 7.98 -11.86
N SER A 211 -2.57 8.58 -12.93
CA SER A 211 -3.05 8.34 -14.31
C SER A 211 -2.59 7.01 -14.91
N PHE A 212 -2.53 5.94 -14.08
CA PHE A 212 -2.19 4.59 -14.54
C PHE A 212 -3.19 4.07 -15.55
N ARG A 213 -2.70 3.31 -16.53
CA ARG A 213 -3.52 2.68 -17.58
C ARG A 213 -4.24 1.45 -17.02
N LEU A 214 -5.46 1.26 -17.52
CA LEU A 214 -6.17 -0.01 -17.37
C LEU A 214 -5.66 -0.99 -18.41
N ASP A 215 -5.54 -2.25 -18.05
CA ASP A 215 -5.32 -3.33 -18.98
C ASP A 215 -6.66 -3.64 -19.68
N GLU A 216 -6.76 -3.37 -20.97
CA GLU A 216 -7.98 -3.58 -21.76
C GLU A 216 -8.36 -5.06 -21.89
N GLY A 217 -7.38 -5.98 -21.76
CA GLY A 217 -7.60 -7.43 -21.83
C GLY A 217 -7.95 -8.08 -20.48
N HIS A 218 -7.66 -7.41 -19.38
CA HIS A 218 -7.86 -7.89 -18.02
C HIS A 218 -8.48 -6.79 -17.15
N LYS A 219 -9.37 -7.15 -16.22
CA LYS A 219 -10.02 -6.17 -15.34
C LYS A 219 -9.05 -5.67 -14.26
N GLY A 220 -8.02 -4.93 -14.62
CA GLY A 220 -7.01 -4.45 -13.66
C GLY A 220 -6.15 -3.33 -14.22
N LEU A 221 -5.11 -2.97 -13.49
CA LEU A 221 -4.09 -2.03 -13.92
C LEU A 221 -3.00 -2.74 -14.73
N VAL A 222 -2.38 -1.99 -15.64
CA VAL A 222 -1.16 -2.45 -16.31
C VAL A 222 -0.03 -2.51 -15.27
N VAL A 223 0.54 -3.69 -15.07
CA VAL A 223 1.71 -3.88 -14.21
C VAL A 223 2.90 -3.12 -14.79
N GLY A 224 3.55 -2.32 -13.98
CA GLY A 224 4.72 -1.53 -14.40
C GLY A 224 4.38 -0.28 -15.21
N ASP A 225 3.13 0.18 -15.23
CA ASP A 225 2.82 1.51 -15.75
C ASP A 225 3.40 2.60 -14.83
N VAL A 226 3.92 3.68 -15.40
CA VAL A 226 4.73 4.66 -14.67
C VAL A 226 4.19 6.07 -14.84
N VAL A 227 4.23 6.82 -13.75
CA VAL A 227 3.94 8.25 -13.69
C VAL A 227 5.18 8.97 -13.11
N ASP A 228 5.73 9.95 -13.82
CA ASP A 228 6.71 10.89 -13.27
C ASP A 228 5.97 11.92 -12.42
N ILE A 229 6.11 11.83 -11.09
CA ILE A 229 5.28 12.57 -10.12
C ILE A 229 5.44 14.08 -10.29
N PHE A 230 6.65 14.56 -10.46
CA PHE A 230 6.95 15.99 -10.55
C PHE A 230 7.24 16.47 -11.98
N GLY A 231 7.33 15.55 -12.94
CA GLY A 231 7.64 15.85 -14.34
C GLY A 231 9.10 16.24 -14.59
N ASP A 232 9.98 15.97 -13.64
CA ASP A 232 11.41 16.28 -13.70
C ASP A 232 12.32 15.05 -13.61
N GLY A 233 11.71 13.87 -13.60
CA GLY A 233 12.42 12.60 -13.52
C GLY A 233 13.05 12.32 -12.16
N SER A 234 12.64 12.97 -11.08
CA SER A 234 13.18 12.77 -9.74
C SER A 234 12.44 11.72 -8.92
N ALA A 235 11.13 11.57 -9.13
CA ALA A 235 10.24 10.66 -8.41
C ALA A 235 9.24 10.03 -9.35
N PHE A 236 9.09 8.72 -9.24
CA PHE A 236 8.17 7.93 -10.06
C PHE A 236 7.23 7.10 -9.20
N ALA A 237 5.94 7.11 -9.55
CA ALA A 237 4.97 6.14 -9.09
C ALA A 237 4.88 5.00 -10.13
N ILE A 238 4.95 3.76 -9.65
CA ILE A 238 4.94 2.55 -10.47
C ILE A 238 3.72 1.73 -10.07
N SER A 239 2.87 1.37 -11.03
CA SER A 239 1.72 0.50 -10.82
C SER A 239 2.17 -0.92 -10.54
N VAL A 240 1.88 -1.44 -9.35
CA VAL A 240 2.25 -2.79 -8.88
C VAL A 240 1.04 -3.50 -8.26
N PRO A 241 -0.07 -3.67 -9.03
CA PRO A 241 -1.29 -4.26 -8.51
C PRO A 241 -1.07 -5.68 -8.02
N GLY A 242 -1.93 -6.13 -7.10
CA GLY A 242 -1.97 -7.50 -6.61
C GLY A 242 -2.17 -7.59 -5.11
N HIS A 243 -1.31 -6.97 -4.29
CA HIS A 243 -1.55 -6.87 -2.85
C HIS A 243 -2.89 -6.17 -2.60
N THR A 244 -3.04 -5.00 -3.20
CA THR A 244 -4.32 -4.36 -3.46
C THR A 244 -4.46 -4.02 -4.94
N PRO A 245 -5.69 -3.72 -5.43
CA PRO A 245 -5.90 -3.41 -6.84
C PRO A 245 -5.12 -2.20 -7.36
N GLY A 246 -4.89 -1.18 -6.51
CA GLY A 246 -4.18 0.05 -6.87
C GLY A 246 -2.80 0.17 -6.23
N SER A 247 -2.21 -0.92 -5.74
CA SER A 247 -0.88 -0.89 -5.13
C SER A 247 0.14 -0.17 -6.00
N THR A 248 0.92 0.69 -5.35
CA THR A 248 1.87 1.61 -5.98
C THR A 248 3.23 1.52 -5.29
N ALA A 249 4.28 1.28 -6.05
CA ALA A 249 5.66 1.43 -5.60
C ALA A 249 6.21 2.81 -6.01
N TYR A 250 7.21 3.30 -5.29
CA TYR A 250 7.82 4.60 -5.58
C TYR A 250 9.33 4.47 -5.80
N ALA A 251 9.80 4.92 -6.96
CA ALA A 251 11.23 5.03 -7.25
C ALA A 251 11.67 6.50 -7.13
N LEU A 252 12.64 6.76 -6.26
CA LEU A 252 13.05 8.10 -5.86
C LEU A 252 14.55 8.27 -6.14
N ARG A 253 14.93 9.30 -6.88
CA ARG A 253 16.34 9.62 -7.13
C ARG A 253 16.87 10.54 -6.04
N THR A 254 17.89 10.04 -5.33
CA THR A 254 18.55 10.80 -4.25
C THR A 254 20.00 11.15 -4.61
N PRO A 255 20.64 12.06 -3.89
CA PRO A 255 22.07 12.34 -4.09
C PRO A 255 22.98 11.11 -3.86
N LYS A 256 22.52 10.13 -3.10
CA LYS A 256 23.28 8.92 -2.74
C LYS A 256 22.96 7.70 -3.59
N GLY A 257 22.05 7.82 -4.54
CA GLY A 257 21.56 6.74 -5.39
C GLY A 257 20.04 6.59 -5.33
N PRO A 258 19.46 5.75 -6.17
CA PRO A 258 18.02 5.53 -6.21
C PRO A 258 17.52 4.75 -5.00
N ILE A 259 16.29 5.05 -4.57
CA ILE A 259 15.56 4.32 -3.54
C ILE A 259 14.27 3.77 -4.17
N LEU A 260 13.96 2.51 -3.89
CA LEU A 260 12.70 1.88 -4.24
C LEU A 260 11.91 1.57 -2.97
N LEU A 261 10.75 2.21 -2.83
CA LEU A 261 9.77 1.88 -1.80
C LEU A 261 8.76 0.92 -2.43
N THR A 262 8.76 -0.35 -2.04
CA THR A 262 7.95 -1.39 -2.68
C THR A 262 6.50 -1.37 -2.24
N GLY A 263 6.20 -0.72 -1.09
CA GLY A 263 4.97 -1.00 -0.37
C GLY A 263 4.82 -2.50 -0.13
N ASP A 264 3.61 -2.96 -0.02
CA ASP A 264 3.30 -4.35 0.28
C ASP A 264 3.28 -5.28 -0.95
N THR A 265 3.88 -4.84 -2.06
CA THR A 265 4.27 -5.78 -3.13
C THR A 265 5.21 -6.84 -2.59
N CYS A 266 6.00 -6.51 -1.56
CA CYS A 266 6.79 -7.42 -0.76
C CYS A 266 6.89 -6.93 0.69
N HIS A 267 6.53 -7.78 1.66
CA HIS A 267 6.58 -7.42 3.09
C HIS A 267 7.94 -7.71 3.73
N THR A 268 8.58 -8.82 3.33
CA THR A 268 9.69 -9.40 4.08
C THR A 268 10.98 -9.50 3.26
N ARG A 269 12.11 -9.41 3.95
CA ARG A 269 13.43 -9.62 3.35
C ARG A 269 13.53 -11.00 2.70
N TRP A 270 13.06 -12.03 3.39
CA TRP A 270 13.09 -13.38 2.88
C TRP A 270 12.26 -13.53 1.60
N GLY A 271 11.06 -12.92 1.56
CA GLY A 271 10.20 -12.92 0.37
C GLY A 271 10.90 -12.29 -0.84
N TRP A 272 11.57 -11.15 -0.62
CA TRP A 272 12.35 -10.48 -1.65
C TRP A 272 13.51 -11.32 -2.17
N GLU A 273 14.30 -11.91 -1.26
CA GLU A 273 15.50 -12.69 -1.63
C GLU A 273 15.16 -14.02 -2.32
N HIS A 274 13.93 -14.52 -2.17
CA HIS A 274 13.49 -15.82 -2.73
C HIS A 274 12.38 -15.69 -3.77
N ASN A 275 12.05 -14.45 -4.22
CA ASN A 275 10.99 -14.18 -5.19
C ASN A 275 9.62 -14.74 -4.77
N VAL A 276 9.29 -14.63 -3.49
CA VAL A 276 8.03 -15.13 -2.94
C VAL A 276 7.12 -13.98 -2.58
N GLU A 277 5.96 -13.96 -3.21
CA GLU A 277 4.92 -12.96 -2.98
C GLU A 277 4.36 -13.03 -1.55
N PRO A 278 3.71 -11.95 -1.07
CA PRO A 278 2.99 -11.92 0.19
C PRO A 278 1.91 -13.01 0.31
N GLY A 279 1.56 -13.34 1.55
CA GLY A 279 0.61 -14.37 1.91
C GLY A 279 -0.85 -13.93 1.86
N SER A 280 -1.61 -14.30 2.90
CA SER A 280 -3.07 -14.16 2.92
C SER A 280 -3.57 -12.72 3.02
N TYR A 281 -2.71 -11.74 3.28
CA TYR A 281 -3.07 -10.32 3.25
C TYR A 281 -3.18 -9.75 1.84
N THR A 282 -2.82 -10.53 0.82
CA THR A 282 -2.83 -10.13 -0.60
C THR A 282 -4.13 -10.55 -1.29
N ALA A 283 -4.75 -9.61 -1.99
CA ALA A 283 -6.01 -9.83 -2.68
C ALA A 283 -5.87 -10.73 -3.92
N ASP A 284 -4.80 -10.57 -4.69
CA ASP A 284 -4.49 -11.31 -5.92
C ASP A 284 -3.00 -11.70 -5.96
N GLN A 285 -2.68 -12.85 -5.39
CA GLN A 285 -1.30 -13.35 -5.33
C GLN A 285 -0.65 -13.54 -6.71
N PRO A 286 -1.32 -14.12 -7.72
CA PRO A 286 -0.75 -14.24 -9.07
C PRO A 286 -0.36 -12.90 -9.71
N THR A 287 -1.20 -11.88 -9.56
CA THR A 287 -0.91 -10.53 -10.06
C THR A 287 0.19 -9.87 -9.23
N ASN A 288 0.19 -10.04 -7.90
CA ASN A 288 1.24 -9.52 -7.04
C ASN A 288 2.61 -10.14 -7.35
N ARG A 289 2.66 -11.45 -7.65
CA ARG A 289 3.91 -12.10 -8.07
C ARG A 289 4.46 -11.46 -9.35
N LYS A 290 3.62 -11.11 -10.33
CA LYS A 290 4.08 -10.38 -11.53
C LYS A 290 4.66 -9.02 -11.19
N SER A 291 4.01 -8.29 -10.27
CA SER A 291 4.47 -7.00 -9.77
C SER A 291 5.79 -7.12 -9.02
N LEU A 292 5.95 -8.12 -8.16
CA LEU A 292 7.19 -8.42 -7.43
C LEU A 292 8.35 -8.69 -8.41
N LEU A 293 8.16 -9.64 -9.33
CA LEU A 293 9.19 -10.00 -10.32
C LEU A 293 9.59 -8.82 -11.21
N LEU A 294 8.66 -7.92 -11.53
CA LEU A 294 8.96 -6.69 -12.26
C LEU A 294 9.88 -5.76 -11.45
N LEU A 295 9.61 -5.58 -10.15
CA LEU A 295 10.45 -4.74 -9.29
C LEU A 295 11.84 -5.36 -9.07
N GLU A 296 11.91 -6.67 -8.87
CA GLU A 296 13.18 -7.40 -8.73
C GLU A 296 14.03 -7.29 -10.01
N GLU A 297 13.40 -7.44 -11.18
CA GLU A 297 14.09 -7.25 -12.47
C GLU A 297 14.59 -5.81 -12.65
N LEU A 298 13.81 -4.80 -12.22
CA LEU A 298 14.24 -3.41 -12.20
C LEU A 298 15.49 -3.24 -11.33
N VAL A 299 15.48 -3.77 -10.09
CA VAL A 299 16.63 -3.69 -9.17
C VAL A 299 17.81 -4.47 -9.70
N ARG A 300 17.61 -5.62 -10.32
CA ARG A 300 18.70 -6.40 -10.94
C ARG A 300 19.42 -5.62 -12.03
N ARG A 301 18.69 -4.79 -12.80
CA ARG A 301 19.30 -3.91 -13.82
C ARG A 301 19.93 -2.65 -13.22
N HIS A 302 19.49 -2.24 -12.03
CA HIS A 302 19.93 -1.04 -11.32
C HIS A 302 20.43 -1.39 -9.90
N PRO A 303 21.57 -2.11 -9.76
CA PRO A 303 22.01 -2.71 -8.49
C PRO A 303 22.40 -1.69 -7.41
N ALA A 304 22.53 -0.41 -7.75
CA ALA A 304 22.71 0.69 -6.77
C ALA A 304 21.40 1.09 -6.08
N MET A 305 20.25 0.52 -6.46
CA MET A 305 18.95 0.86 -5.91
C MET A 305 18.79 0.30 -4.49
N ASP A 306 18.58 1.18 -3.53
CA ASP A 306 18.26 0.83 -2.13
C ASP A 306 16.78 0.42 -2.04
N VAL A 307 16.53 -0.86 -1.74
CA VAL A 307 15.19 -1.43 -1.68
C VAL A 307 14.67 -1.38 -0.25
N ARG A 308 13.52 -0.73 -0.07
CA ARG A 308 12.80 -0.64 1.20
C ARG A 308 11.45 -1.32 1.06
N LEU A 309 11.33 -2.46 1.73
CA LEU A 309 10.14 -3.30 1.70
C LEU A 309 9.05 -2.73 2.59
N GLY A 310 7.81 -3.23 2.45
CA GLY A 310 6.67 -2.73 3.20
C GLY A 310 6.87 -2.76 4.71
N HIS A 311 7.47 -3.84 5.24
CA HIS A 311 7.54 -4.05 6.70
C HIS A 311 8.91 -4.46 7.24
N GLN A 312 9.88 -4.75 6.36
CA GLN A 312 11.26 -5.11 6.74
C GLN A 312 12.25 -4.52 5.73
N TYR A 313 13.35 -3.91 6.17
CA TYR A 313 14.45 -3.51 5.29
C TYR A 313 15.79 -3.46 6.03
#